data_3ea7b06917a969d05a31ba79207a508d
#
_entry.id   3ea7b06917a969d05a31ba79207a508d
#
_cell.length_a   1.000
_cell.length_b   1.000
_cell.length_c   1.000
_cell.angle_alpha   90.00
_cell.angle_beta   90.00
_cell.angle_gamma   90.00
#
_symmetry.space_group_name_H-M   'P 1'
#
loop_
_entity.id
_entity.type
_entity.pdbx_description
1 polymer ?
#
loop_
_entity_poly.entity_id
_entity_poly.type
_entity_poly.pdbx_seq_one_letter_code
_entity_poly.pdbx_strand_id
1 'polypeptide(L)'
;PNVIVIQEPVKEWLSITDENGRNFLEVFYEDKKRWSYTFQNLAYLTRMKLLFDALDNINTITFKNIWNRILGNKFIIISERSILTDKNTFAKMLKDSDDMNNMEYSLYNKCFPVLLNRVKMSNVIYLQTDPTKSFERLTFRNRNEEKKIPLGYIESVNEYHNKWLCNNDDIRVLILDGNNDFETDDIKNKLNLITMISKIKEF
;
A
#
# COMPACT_ATOMS: atom_id res chain seq x y z
N PRO A 1 -2.79 -13.60 18.89
CA PRO A 1 -3.78 -12.82 18.16
C PRO A 1 -4.09 -13.46 16.81
N ASN A 2 -5.35 -13.34 16.38
CA ASN A 2 -5.74 -13.73 15.02
C ASN A 2 -5.26 -12.67 14.04
N VAL A 3 -4.50 -13.05 13.00
CA VAL A 3 -3.95 -12.14 12.01
C VAL A 3 -4.70 -12.29 10.70
N ILE A 4 -5.15 -11.18 10.13
CA ILE A 4 -5.77 -11.10 8.80
C ILE A 4 -4.83 -10.30 7.92
N VAL A 5 -4.41 -10.87 6.79
CA VAL A 5 -3.54 -10.22 5.80
C VAL A 5 -4.38 -9.81 4.60
N ILE A 6 -4.32 -8.52 4.27
CA ILE A 6 -4.97 -7.94 3.09
C ILE A 6 -3.88 -7.61 2.07
N GLN A 7 -3.91 -8.28 0.93
CA GLN A 7 -3.02 -8.01 -0.20
C GLN A 7 -3.54 -6.82 -1.02
N GLU A 8 -2.64 -6.17 -1.75
CA GLU A 8 -3.00 -5.15 -2.72
C GLU A 8 -3.91 -5.72 -3.82
N PRO A 9 -5.02 -5.06 -4.17
CA PRO A 9 -6.01 -5.59 -5.13
C PRO A 9 -5.57 -5.44 -6.60
N VAL A 10 -4.31 -5.73 -6.91
CA VAL A 10 -3.74 -5.60 -8.26
C VAL A 10 -4.52 -6.42 -9.30
N LYS A 11 -4.98 -7.62 -8.93
CA LYS A 11 -5.76 -8.47 -9.85
C LYS A 11 -7.06 -7.81 -10.29
N GLU A 12 -7.71 -7.06 -9.40
CA GLU A 12 -8.92 -6.29 -9.71
C GLU A 12 -8.60 -5.17 -10.72
N TRP A 13 -7.50 -4.45 -10.52
CA TRP A 13 -7.07 -3.40 -11.44
C TRP A 13 -6.68 -3.91 -12.82
N LEU A 14 -6.02 -5.07 -12.87
CA LEU A 14 -5.66 -5.75 -14.14
C LEU A 14 -6.87 -6.33 -14.88
N SER A 15 -7.97 -6.62 -14.19
CA SER A 15 -9.20 -7.14 -14.81
C SER A 15 -10.03 -6.08 -15.53
N ILE A 16 -9.78 -4.81 -15.26
CA ILE A 16 -10.43 -3.69 -15.95
C ILE A 16 -9.63 -3.42 -17.24
N THR A 17 -10.25 -3.64 -18.40
CA THR A 17 -9.61 -3.48 -19.69
C THR A 17 -10.35 -2.47 -20.57
N ASP A 18 -9.61 -1.81 -21.44
CA ASP A 18 -10.18 -1.00 -22.50
C ASP A 18 -10.65 -1.86 -23.70
N GLU A 19 -11.19 -1.22 -24.73
CA GLU A 19 -11.64 -1.87 -25.97
C GLU A 19 -10.53 -2.58 -26.76
N ASN A 20 -9.27 -2.23 -26.49
CA ASN A 20 -8.08 -2.84 -27.11
C ASN A 20 -7.48 -3.97 -26.26
N GLY A 21 -8.12 -4.30 -25.11
CA GLY A 21 -7.65 -5.33 -24.20
C GLY A 21 -6.47 -4.91 -23.30
N ARG A 22 -6.10 -3.61 -23.27
CA ARG A 22 -5.07 -3.10 -22.38
C ARG A 22 -5.64 -2.94 -20.99
N ASN A 23 -4.94 -3.43 -19.96
CA ASN A 23 -5.40 -3.30 -18.60
C ASN A 23 -5.23 -1.87 -18.05
N PHE A 24 -5.93 -1.58 -16.94
CA PHE A 24 -5.99 -0.22 -16.41
C PHE A 24 -4.63 0.32 -15.93
N LEU A 25 -3.72 -0.53 -15.43
CA LEU A 25 -2.38 -0.11 -15.06
C LEU A 25 -1.54 0.29 -16.27
N GLU A 26 -1.66 -0.42 -17.40
CA GLU A 26 -1.00 -0.06 -18.67
C GLU A 26 -1.44 1.32 -19.13
N VAL A 27 -2.76 1.57 -19.18
CA VAL A 27 -3.32 2.88 -19.60
C VAL A 27 -2.93 4.00 -18.66
N PHE A 28 -2.88 3.72 -17.35
CA PHE A 28 -2.44 4.69 -16.34
C PHE A 28 -0.97 5.07 -16.54
N TYR A 29 -0.08 4.11 -16.70
CA TYR A 29 1.35 4.41 -16.89
C TYR A 29 1.65 5.07 -18.26
N GLU A 30 0.81 4.84 -19.27
CA GLU A 30 0.95 5.49 -20.57
C GLU A 30 0.51 6.96 -20.56
N ASP A 31 -0.57 7.28 -19.90
CA ASP A 31 -1.11 8.66 -19.80
C ASP A 31 -1.54 8.97 -18.37
N LYS A 32 -0.55 9.25 -17.52
CA LYS A 32 -0.80 9.59 -16.11
C LYS A 32 -1.69 10.82 -15.97
N LYS A 33 -1.48 11.83 -16.82
CA LYS A 33 -2.26 13.07 -16.75
C LYS A 33 -3.76 12.83 -16.95
N ARG A 34 -4.12 11.89 -17.80
CA ARG A 34 -5.54 11.51 -18.03
C ARG A 34 -6.10 10.63 -16.92
N TRP A 35 -5.27 9.69 -16.40
CA TRP A 35 -5.78 8.58 -15.61
C TRP A 35 -5.44 8.63 -14.11
N SER A 36 -4.61 9.57 -13.66
CA SER A 36 -4.17 9.63 -12.26
C SER A 36 -5.32 9.77 -11.27
N TYR A 37 -6.24 10.71 -11.51
CA TYR A 37 -7.39 10.90 -10.63
C TYR A 37 -8.28 9.64 -10.59
N THR A 38 -8.55 9.06 -11.75
CA THR A 38 -9.38 7.86 -11.86
C THR A 38 -8.73 6.67 -11.15
N PHE A 39 -7.42 6.45 -11.38
CA PHE A 39 -6.70 5.36 -10.75
C PHE A 39 -6.59 5.53 -9.23
N GLN A 40 -6.30 6.73 -8.73
CA GLN A 40 -6.21 6.97 -7.29
C GLN A 40 -7.56 6.74 -6.57
N ASN A 41 -8.68 7.09 -7.20
CA ASN A 41 -10.00 6.77 -6.65
C ASN A 41 -10.28 5.26 -6.67
N LEU A 42 -9.93 4.55 -7.74
CA LEU A 42 -10.08 3.09 -7.82
C LEU A 42 -9.22 2.40 -6.74
N ALA A 43 -7.94 2.77 -6.62
CA ALA A 43 -7.04 2.20 -5.62
C ALA A 43 -7.57 2.41 -4.20
N TYR A 44 -7.99 3.63 -3.89
CA TYR A 44 -8.59 3.98 -2.62
C TYR A 44 -9.87 3.18 -2.31
N LEU A 45 -10.82 3.13 -3.23
CA LEU A 45 -12.10 2.44 -3.04
C LEU A 45 -11.93 0.92 -2.90
N THR A 46 -11.07 0.31 -3.72
CA THR A 46 -10.83 -1.13 -3.66
C THR A 46 -10.11 -1.55 -2.38
N ARG A 47 -9.14 -0.76 -1.89
CA ARG A 47 -8.51 -1.00 -0.58
C ARG A 47 -9.51 -0.86 0.57
N MET A 48 -10.35 0.19 0.53
CA MET A 48 -11.38 0.38 1.56
C MET A 48 -12.38 -0.76 1.58
N LYS A 49 -12.82 -1.24 0.41
CA LYS A 49 -13.68 -2.41 0.30
C LYS A 49 -13.08 -3.62 1.01
N LEU A 50 -11.83 -3.98 0.68
CA LEU A 50 -11.15 -5.12 1.31
C LEU A 50 -11.02 -4.96 2.82
N LEU A 51 -10.76 -3.74 3.29
CA LEU A 51 -10.67 -3.46 4.72
C LEU A 51 -12.03 -3.59 5.43
N PHE A 52 -13.10 -3.09 4.82
CA PHE A 52 -14.45 -3.27 5.37
C PHE A 52 -14.89 -4.74 5.36
N ASP A 53 -14.61 -5.48 4.28
CA ASP A 53 -14.88 -6.93 4.22
C ASP A 53 -14.16 -7.68 5.34
N ALA A 54 -12.90 -7.31 5.65
CA ALA A 54 -12.14 -7.89 6.76
C ALA A 54 -12.76 -7.54 8.13
N LEU A 55 -13.19 -6.29 8.35
CA LEU A 55 -13.84 -5.85 9.57
C LEU A 55 -15.19 -6.54 9.77
N ASP A 56 -16.00 -6.67 8.73
CA ASP A 56 -17.29 -7.36 8.78
C ASP A 56 -17.12 -8.86 9.07
N ASN A 57 -16.08 -9.49 8.52
CA ASN A 57 -15.72 -10.85 8.87
C ASN A 57 -15.34 -10.99 10.35
N ILE A 58 -14.53 -10.08 10.90
CA ILE A 58 -14.19 -10.07 12.33
C ILE A 58 -15.44 -9.92 13.19
N ASN A 59 -16.32 -9.00 12.86
CA ASN A 59 -17.58 -8.78 13.58
C ASN A 59 -18.45 -10.04 13.55
N THR A 60 -18.55 -10.69 12.40
CA THR A 60 -19.32 -11.94 12.23
C THR A 60 -18.74 -13.08 13.07
N ILE A 61 -17.41 -13.26 13.06
CA ILE A 61 -16.72 -14.28 13.85
C ILE A 61 -16.92 -14.02 15.35
N THR A 62 -16.78 -12.77 15.77
CA THR A 62 -16.93 -12.37 17.16
C THR A 62 -18.37 -12.52 17.64
N PHE A 63 -19.35 -12.23 16.81
CA PHE A 63 -20.77 -12.38 17.14
C PHE A 63 -21.21 -13.85 17.22
N LYS A 64 -20.74 -14.68 16.27
CA LYS A 64 -21.09 -16.13 16.25
C LYS A 64 -20.42 -16.94 17.34
N ASN A 65 -19.29 -16.47 17.87
CA ASN A 65 -18.54 -17.20 18.89
C ASN A 65 -18.50 -16.40 20.18
N ILE A 66 -19.43 -16.73 21.09
CA ILE A 66 -19.55 -16.06 22.40
C ILE A 66 -18.24 -16.14 23.22
N TRP A 67 -17.46 -17.19 23.06
CA TRP A 67 -16.15 -17.33 23.71
C TRP A 67 -15.13 -16.32 23.21
N ASN A 68 -15.11 -16.01 21.91
CA ASN A 68 -14.26 -14.96 21.35
C ASN A 68 -14.58 -13.59 21.95
N ARG A 69 -15.87 -13.34 22.20
CA ARG A 69 -16.34 -12.10 22.82
C ARG A 69 -15.95 -12.02 24.30
N ILE A 70 -16.11 -13.13 25.04
CA ILE A 70 -15.80 -13.19 26.49
C ILE A 70 -14.30 -13.15 26.73
N LEU A 71 -13.50 -13.85 25.89
CA LEU A 71 -12.04 -13.90 26.03
C LEU A 71 -11.32 -12.68 25.48
N GLY A 72 -12.06 -11.72 24.85
CA GLY A 72 -11.48 -10.50 24.31
C GLY A 72 -10.41 -10.77 23.24
N ASN A 73 -10.65 -11.73 22.35
CA ASN A 73 -9.68 -12.07 21.31
C ASN A 73 -9.32 -10.85 20.46
N LYS A 74 -8.03 -10.54 20.43
CA LYS A 74 -7.49 -9.44 19.62
C LYS A 74 -7.27 -9.94 18.18
N PHE A 75 -7.70 -9.13 17.24
CA PHE A 75 -7.41 -9.30 15.83
C PHE A 75 -6.39 -8.24 15.38
N ILE A 76 -5.49 -8.63 14.49
CA ILE A 76 -4.55 -7.73 13.83
C ILE A 76 -4.83 -7.81 12.33
N ILE A 77 -5.09 -6.67 11.72
CA ILE A 77 -5.19 -6.56 10.26
C ILE A 77 -3.88 -5.97 9.75
N ILE A 78 -3.22 -6.69 8.85
CA ILE A 78 -2.02 -6.23 8.15
C ILE A 78 -2.40 -6.05 6.68
N SER A 79 -2.25 -4.83 6.15
CA SER A 79 -2.50 -4.56 4.73
C SER A 79 -1.20 -4.21 4.01
N GLU A 80 -1.05 -4.73 2.79
CA GLU A 80 -0.01 -4.27 1.88
C GLU A 80 -0.40 -2.88 1.37
N ARG A 81 0.41 -1.86 1.74
CA ARG A 81 0.11 -0.44 1.62
C ARG A 81 -1.17 -0.04 2.37
N SER A 82 -1.51 1.21 2.28
CA SER A 82 -2.68 1.75 2.97
C SER A 82 -3.29 2.89 2.20
N ILE A 83 -4.52 3.23 2.54
CA ILE A 83 -5.17 4.44 2.01
C ILE A 83 -4.38 5.70 2.35
N LEU A 84 -3.67 5.74 3.49
CA LEU A 84 -2.79 6.87 3.83
C LEU A 84 -1.57 6.93 2.91
N THR A 85 -1.06 5.78 2.45
CA THR A 85 -0.02 5.71 1.43
C THR A 85 -0.53 6.26 0.10
N ASP A 86 -1.74 5.88 -0.31
CA ASP A 86 -2.36 6.41 -1.54
C ASP A 86 -2.44 7.95 -1.48
N LYS A 87 -2.87 8.51 -0.34
CA LYS A 87 -2.99 9.96 -0.17
C LYS A 87 -1.64 10.69 -0.08
N ASN A 88 -0.79 10.25 0.86
CA ASN A 88 0.40 11.03 1.25
C ASN A 88 1.60 10.80 0.33
N THR A 89 1.63 9.67 -0.38
CA THR A 89 2.66 9.34 -1.34
C THR A 89 2.16 9.53 -2.77
N PHE A 90 1.24 8.68 -3.22
CA PHE A 90 0.88 8.61 -4.64
C PHE A 90 0.07 9.82 -5.12
N ALA A 91 -1.07 10.13 -4.49
CA ALA A 91 -1.90 11.26 -4.90
C ALA A 91 -1.16 12.59 -4.76
N LYS A 92 -0.36 12.75 -3.69
CA LYS A 92 0.45 13.94 -3.47
C LYS A 92 1.54 14.08 -4.55
N MET A 93 2.25 13.01 -4.87
CA MET A 93 3.26 12.98 -5.93
C MET A 93 2.65 13.33 -7.29
N LEU A 94 1.54 12.69 -7.67
CA LEU A 94 0.84 12.95 -8.93
C LEU A 94 0.29 14.38 -9.01
N LYS A 95 -0.08 14.97 -7.88
CA LYS A 95 -0.46 16.37 -7.79
C LYS A 95 0.73 17.29 -8.04
N ASP A 96 1.87 17.02 -7.43
CA ASP A 96 3.06 17.86 -7.51
C ASP A 96 3.76 17.74 -8.88
N SER A 97 3.56 16.64 -9.62
CA SER A 97 4.02 16.44 -11.01
C SER A 97 3.02 16.93 -12.07
N ASP A 98 1.94 17.62 -11.68
CA ASP A 98 0.85 18.06 -12.58
C ASP A 98 0.13 16.91 -13.34
N ASP A 99 0.32 15.66 -12.91
CA ASP A 99 -0.45 14.50 -13.40
C ASP A 99 -1.87 14.45 -12.81
N MET A 100 -2.13 15.22 -11.75
CA MET A 100 -3.45 15.45 -11.16
C MET A 100 -3.65 16.95 -10.95
N ASN A 101 -4.69 17.54 -11.51
CA ASN A 101 -4.94 18.96 -11.38
C ASN A 101 -5.47 19.37 -10.00
N ASN A 102 -5.54 20.69 -9.72
CA ASN A 102 -5.95 21.22 -8.42
C ASN A 102 -7.37 20.81 -8.03
N MET A 103 -8.30 20.78 -8.98
CA MET A 103 -9.69 20.42 -8.73
C MET A 103 -9.83 18.93 -8.40
N GLU A 104 -9.19 18.07 -9.18
CA GLU A 104 -9.16 16.63 -8.95
C GLU A 104 -8.57 16.28 -7.58
N TYR A 105 -7.43 16.89 -7.23
CA TYR A 105 -6.80 16.69 -5.92
C TYR A 105 -7.67 17.20 -4.77
N SER A 106 -8.37 18.32 -4.97
CA SER A 106 -9.32 18.86 -3.99
C SER A 106 -10.52 17.91 -3.79
N LEU A 107 -11.06 17.36 -4.87
CA LEU A 107 -12.14 16.36 -4.81
C LEU A 107 -11.69 15.08 -4.11
N TYR A 108 -10.52 14.56 -4.49
CA TYR A 108 -9.91 13.40 -3.84
C TYR A 108 -9.80 13.59 -2.33
N ASN A 109 -9.27 14.75 -1.88
CA ASN A 109 -9.14 15.05 -0.46
C ASN A 109 -10.47 15.23 0.27
N LYS A 110 -11.54 15.67 -0.40
CA LYS A 110 -12.88 15.77 0.19
C LYS A 110 -13.55 14.40 0.35
N CYS A 111 -13.34 13.49 -0.58
CA CYS A 111 -13.89 12.14 -0.52
C CYS A 111 -13.15 11.27 0.51
N PHE A 112 -11.87 11.51 0.70
CA PHE A 112 -10.99 10.70 1.54
C PHE A 112 -11.47 10.53 3.00
N PRO A 113 -11.89 11.58 3.75
CA PRO A 113 -12.30 11.45 5.14
C PRO A 113 -13.60 10.66 5.33
N VAL A 114 -14.46 10.60 4.31
CA VAL A 114 -15.80 9.98 4.41
C VAL A 114 -15.70 8.50 4.82
N LEU A 115 -14.72 7.80 4.31
CA LEU A 115 -14.52 6.38 4.61
C LEU A 115 -13.49 6.16 5.74
N LEU A 116 -12.50 7.04 5.88
CA LEU A 116 -11.45 6.92 6.88
C LEU A 116 -11.99 7.00 8.32
N ASN A 117 -13.08 7.73 8.54
CA ASN A 117 -13.68 7.87 9.89
C ASN A 117 -14.10 6.54 10.52
N ARG A 118 -14.20 5.48 9.75
CA ARG A 118 -14.54 4.13 10.23
C ARG A 118 -13.32 3.28 10.61
N VAL A 119 -12.13 3.73 10.27
CA VAL A 119 -10.89 2.95 10.46
C VAL A 119 -9.80 3.82 11.03
N LYS A 120 -9.31 3.46 12.20
CA LYS A 120 -8.13 4.09 12.79
C LYS A 120 -6.91 3.23 12.45
N MET A 121 -6.03 3.75 11.61
CA MET A 121 -4.70 3.17 11.40
C MET A 121 -3.79 3.63 12.54
N SER A 122 -3.14 2.68 13.21
CA SER A 122 -2.31 2.96 14.37
C SER A 122 -0.81 2.90 14.07
N ASN A 123 -0.41 1.95 13.23
CA ASN A 123 1.00 1.62 13.05
C ASN A 123 1.31 1.41 11.56
N VAL A 124 2.52 1.77 11.15
CA VAL A 124 3.06 1.51 9.81
C VAL A 124 4.40 0.79 9.93
N ILE A 125 4.58 -0.29 9.17
CA ILE A 125 5.88 -0.91 8.96
C ILE A 125 6.37 -0.42 7.60
N TYR A 126 7.43 0.36 7.59
CA TYR A 126 8.05 0.89 6.38
C TYR A 126 9.29 0.09 6.02
N LEU A 127 9.19 -0.73 4.98
CA LEU A 127 10.32 -1.43 4.40
C LEU A 127 11.06 -0.47 3.46
N GLN A 128 12.02 0.28 4.02
CA GLN A 128 12.79 1.27 3.28
C GLN A 128 13.82 0.58 2.41
N THR A 129 13.74 0.83 1.10
CA THR A 129 14.63 0.22 0.10
C THR A 129 15.19 1.31 -0.80
N ASP A 130 16.47 1.21 -1.14
CA ASP A 130 17.11 2.09 -2.09
C ASP A 130 16.37 2.07 -3.45
N PRO A 131 16.14 3.23 -4.10
CA PRO A 131 15.44 3.30 -5.37
C PRO A 131 16.08 2.46 -6.47
N THR A 132 17.41 2.39 -6.54
CA THR A 132 18.12 1.57 -7.53
C THR A 132 17.87 0.09 -7.30
N LYS A 133 17.90 -0.37 -6.03
CA LYS A 133 17.58 -1.75 -5.67
C LYS A 133 16.11 -2.08 -5.94
N SER A 134 15.21 -1.16 -5.67
CA SER A 134 13.78 -1.31 -5.99
C SER A 134 13.55 -1.42 -7.49
N PHE A 135 14.27 -0.63 -8.29
CA PHE A 135 14.20 -0.67 -9.75
C PHE A 135 14.80 -1.96 -10.33
N GLU A 136 15.91 -2.46 -9.77
CA GLU A 136 16.47 -3.78 -10.13
C GLU A 136 15.44 -4.89 -9.90
N ARG A 137 14.77 -4.91 -8.73
CA ARG A 137 13.74 -5.90 -8.41
C ARG A 137 12.51 -5.78 -9.31
N LEU A 138 12.08 -4.56 -9.64
CA LEU A 138 11.00 -4.31 -10.59
C LEU A 138 11.36 -4.89 -11.98
N THR A 139 12.56 -4.62 -12.46
CA THR A 139 13.06 -5.12 -13.75
C THR A 139 13.17 -6.65 -13.75
N PHE A 140 13.68 -7.24 -12.68
CA PHE A 140 13.78 -8.69 -12.52
C PHE A 140 12.40 -9.37 -12.52
N ARG A 141 11.42 -8.79 -11.83
CA ARG A 141 10.03 -9.27 -11.79
C ARG A 141 9.35 -9.22 -13.15
N ASN A 142 9.74 -8.31 -14.03
CA ASN A 142 9.38 -8.21 -15.44
C ASN A 142 7.87 -8.27 -15.74
N ARG A 143 7.05 -7.55 -14.99
CA ARG A 143 5.62 -7.41 -15.28
C ARG A 143 5.40 -6.51 -16.47
N ASN A 144 4.49 -6.88 -17.37
CA ASN A 144 4.25 -6.15 -18.62
C ASN A 144 3.82 -4.70 -18.41
N GLU A 145 2.92 -4.47 -17.45
CA GLU A 145 2.38 -3.16 -17.09
C GLU A 145 3.43 -2.22 -16.47
N GLU A 146 4.52 -2.77 -15.93
CA GLU A 146 5.57 -2.01 -15.24
C GLU A 146 6.78 -1.69 -16.13
N LYS A 147 6.88 -2.25 -17.32
CA LYS A 147 8.06 -2.12 -18.23
C LYS A 147 8.43 -0.68 -18.59
N LYS A 148 7.45 0.22 -18.57
CA LYS A 148 7.63 1.63 -18.93
C LYS A 148 7.94 2.53 -17.72
N ILE A 149 8.01 1.98 -16.50
CA ILE A 149 8.28 2.76 -15.30
C ILE A 149 9.75 3.16 -15.28
N PRO A 150 10.09 4.45 -15.32
CA PRO A 150 11.48 4.89 -15.27
C PRO A 150 12.00 4.91 -13.83
N LEU A 151 13.33 4.84 -13.65
CA LEU A 151 13.97 4.95 -12.33
C LEU A 151 13.54 6.23 -11.59
N GLY A 152 13.45 7.38 -12.27
CA GLY A 152 13.03 8.64 -11.67
C GLY A 152 11.63 8.60 -11.02
N TYR A 153 10.73 7.75 -11.53
CA TYR A 153 9.43 7.52 -10.87
C TYR A 153 9.62 6.79 -9.53
N ILE A 154 10.47 5.78 -9.49
CA ILE A 154 10.77 5.02 -8.25
C ILE A 154 11.48 5.92 -7.23
N GLU A 155 12.39 6.79 -7.68
CA GLU A 155 13.04 7.80 -6.84
C GLU A 155 12.01 8.75 -6.22
N SER A 156 11.08 9.25 -7.02
CA SER A 156 9.99 10.11 -6.53
C SER A 156 9.11 9.39 -5.51
N VAL A 157 8.71 8.14 -5.79
CA VAL A 157 7.92 7.32 -4.83
C VAL A 157 8.67 7.15 -3.51
N ASN A 158 9.97 6.87 -3.55
CA ASN A 158 10.80 6.75 -2.35
C ASN A 158 10.89 8.07 -1.57
N GLU A 159 11.08 9.19 -2.28
CA GLU A 159 11.15 10.52 -1.66
C GLU A 159 9.86 10.86 -0.90
N TYR A 160 8.68 10.62 -1.51
CA TYR A 160 7.39 10.90 -0.88
C TYR A 160 7.09 9.96 0.30
N HIS A 161 7.52 8.70 0.25
CA HIS A 161 7.45 7.82 1.42
C HIS A 161 8.33 8.34 2.56
N ASN A 162 9.57 8.71 2.27
CA ASN A 162 10.49 9.24 3.28
C ASN A 162 9.97 10.56 3.89
N LYS A 163 9.48 11.48 3.07
CA LYS A 163 8.87 12.74 3.54
C LYS A 163 7.71 12.49 4.50
N TRP A 164 6.88 11.52 4.19
CA TRP A 164 5.71 11.20 5.00
C TRP A 164 6.05 10.38 6.24
N LEU A 165 6.84 9.31 6.13
CA LEU A 165 7.02 8.33 7.19
C LEU A 165 8.20 8.61 8.12
N CYS A 166 9.29 9.24 7.64
CA CYS A 166 10.46 9.48 8.47
C CYS A 166 10.32 10.70 9.40
N ASN A 167 9.32 11.58 9.15
CA ASN A 167 9.10 12.80 9.92
C ASN A 167 7.65 12.92 10.42
N ASN A 168 7.00 11.80 10.71
CA ASN A 168 5.60 11.78 11.12
C ASN A 168 5.47 11.41 12.59
N ASP A 169 4.99 12.35 13.40
CA ASP A 169 4.74 12.14 14.83
C ASP A 169 3.32 11.62 15.14
N ASP A 170 2.41 11.67 14.16
CA ASP A 170 1.01 11.27 14.35
C ASP A 170 0.79 9.76 14.22
N ILE A 171 1.73 9.05 13.58
CA ILE A 171 1.65 7.62 13.30
C ILE A 171 2.91 6.93 13.81
N ARG A 172 2.76 5.86 14.57
CA ARG A 172 3.90 5.04 14.96
C ARG A 172 4.46 4.31 13.74
N VAL A 173 5.73 4.54 13.40
CA VAL A 173 6.40 3.97 12.24
C VAL A 173 7.57 3.09 12.67
N LEU A 174 7.58 1.84 12.20
CA LEU A 174 8.74 0.95 12.28
C LEU A 174 9.45 0.96 10.93
N ILE A 175 10.67 1.50 10.89
CA ILE A 175 11.50 1.48 9.68
C ILE A 175 12.39 0.24 9.69
N LEU A 176 12.31 -0.53 8.60
CA LEU A 176 13.11 -1.73 8.38
C LEU A 176 13.92 -1.57 7.09
N ASP A 177 15.17 -2.06 7.11
CA ASP A 177 16.02 -2.08 5.92
C ASP A 177 15.55 -3.14 4.91
N GLY A 178 15.08 -2.69 3.75
CA GLY A 178 14.58 -3.52 2.65
C GLY A 178 15.63 -3.86 1.58
N ASN A 179 16.90 -3.47 1.75
CA ASN A 179 17.93 -3.67 0.72
C ASN A 179 18.42 -5.12 0.60
N ASN A 180 18.26 -5.91 1.66
CA ASN A 180 18.67 -7.31 1.67
C ASN A 180 17.65 -8.20 0.93
N ASP A 181 18.14 -9.26 0.28
CA ASP A 181 17.28 -10.28 -0.31
C ASP A 181 16.95 -11.34 0.74
N PHE A 182 15.65 -11.64 0.88
CA PHE A 182 15.15 -12.53 1.93
C PHE A 182 14.87 -13.96 1.44
N GLU A 183 14.83 -14.15 0.12
CA GLU A 183 14.49 -15.44 -0.53
C GLU A 183 15.72 -16.31 -0.83
N THR A 184 16.92 -15.92 -0.39
CA THR A 184 18.13 -16.70 -0.64
C THR A 184 18.44 -17.65 0.51
N ASP A 185 19.09 -18.77 0.20
CA ASP A 185 19.58 -19.73 1.20
C ASP A 185 20.77 -19.21 2.04
N ASP A 186 21.19 -17.97 1.81
CA ASP A 186 22.24 -17.33 2.55
C ASP A 186 21.86 -17.15 4.03
N ILE A 187 22.73 -17.63 4.91
CA ILE A 187 22.57 -17.57 6.37
C ILE A 187 22.40 -16.12 6.86
N LYS A 188 23.13 -15.16 6.25
CA LYS A 188 23.06 -13.75 6.60
C LYS A 188 21.66 -13.18 6.32
N ASN A 189 21.08 -13.52 5.18
CA ASN A 189 19.74 -13.08 4.81
C ASN A 189 18.65 -13.71 5.71
N LYS A 190 18.81 -14.98 6.07
CA LYS A 190 17.92 -15.63 7.07
C LYS A 190 18.00 -14.96 8.43
N LEU A 191 19.20 -14.59 8.89
CA LEU A 191 19.39 -13.89 10.17
C LEU A 191 18.77 -12.48 10.15
N ASN A 192 18.93 -11.74 9.05
CA ASN A 192 18.30 -10.45 8.85
C ASN A 192 16.78 -10.56 8.92
N LEU A 193 16.19 -11.55 8.26
CA LEU A 193 14.74 -11.80 8.29
C LEU A 193 14.26 -12.10 9.72
N ILE A 194 14.98 -12.95 10.47
CA ILE A 194 14.63 -13.25 11.87
C ILE A 194 14.67 -11.97 12.72
N THR A 195 15.69 -11.14 12.54
CA THR A 195 15.81 -9.87 13.25
C THR A 195 14.66 -8.91 12.93
N MET A 196 14.25 -8.83 11.66
CA MET A 196 13.09 -8.02 11.24
C MET A 196 11.79 -8.53 11.87
N ILE A 197 11.56 -9.85 11.84
CA ILE A 197 10.39 -10.47 12.47
C ILE A 197 10.35 -10.18 13.98
N SER A 198 11.48 -10.23 14.67
CA SER A 198 11.56 -9.88 16.08
C SER A 198 11.14 -8.43 16.34
N LYS A 199 11.68 -7.48 15.57
CA LYS A 199 11.30 -6.06 15.66
C LYS A 199 9.81 -5.83 15.40
N ILE A 200 9.21 -6.54 14.45
CA ILE A 200 7.78 -6.46 14.16
C ILE A 200 6.93 -6.98 15.32
N LYS A 201 7.39 -8.03 16.00
CA LYS A 201 6.67 -8.59 17.17
C LYS A 201 6.69 -7.68 18.39
N GLU A 202 7.73 -6.87 18.52
CA GLU A 202 7.91 -5.90 19.62
C GLU A 202 7.18 -4.56 19.33
N PHE A 203 6.92 -4.27 18.07
CA PHE A 203 6.24 -3.08 17.57
C PHE A 203 4.72 -3.14 17.77
#